data_40414daa62639401ca102e4d59c2464e
#
_entry.id   40414daa62639401ca102e4d59c2464e
#
_cell.length_a   1.000
_cell.length_b   1.000
_cell.length_c   1.000
_cell.angle_alpha   90.00
_cell.angle_beta   90.00
_cell.angle_gamma   90.00
#
_symmetry.space_group_name_H-M   'P 1'
#
loop_
_entity.id
_entity.type
_entity.pdbx_description
1 polymer ?
#
loop_
_entity_poly.entity_id
_entity_poly.type
_entity_poly.pdbx_seq_one_letter_code
_entity_poly.pdbx_strand_id
1 'polypeptide(L)'
;MDDQWKNHKDYAKLSYEDRCQFIKDSQDWTISQLMHGEQGALLVASQLTSCAPTFNAKLYAASQTFDEARHVEAFNKYLQTRIGRIMPIGKNLKALLDKILTDPRWDFKFIGMQIIIEGLALAIFNTIRDTTQDPVFKRLLGLVIRDEARHVTFGVNYLTSFVTTLTEEERIEREDFCLEACTVMRNRFKQYEVWEKWGFDLEYTDEWSRDCLLYTSPSPRDTEV
;
A
#
# COMPACT_ATOMS: atom_id res chain seq x y z
N MET A 1 6.62 -23.85 2.01
CA MET A 1 6.55 -22.40 2.25
C MET A 1 7.47 -22.11 3.43
N ASP A 2 8.50 -21.31 3.24
CA ASP A 2 9.38 -20.98 4.35
C ASP A 2 8.58 -20.09 5.31
N ASP A 3 8.36 -20.57 6.54
CA ASP A 3 7.55 -19.86 7.51
C ASP A 3 8.37 -18.69 8.06
N GLN A 4 8.10 -17.50 7.54
CA GLN A 4 8.82 -16.28 7.95
C GLN A 4 8.72 -16.01 9.46
N TRP A 5 7.70 -16.55 10.14
CA TRP A 5 7.47 -16.38 11.58
C TRP A 5 8.15 -17.42 12.45
N LYS A 6 8.76 -18.46 11.87
CA LYS A 6 9.28 -19.63 12.60
C LYS A 6 10.19 -19.29 13.79
N ASN A 7 10.94 -18.19 13.69
CA ASN A 7 11.87 -17.72 14.71
C ASN A 7 11.29 -16.67 15.66
N HIS A 8 10.01 -16.31 15.51
CA HIS A 8 9.37 -15.34 16.38
C HIS A 8 8.95 -15.98 17.70
N LYS A 9 9.37 -15.40 18.86
CA LYS A 9 9.18 -16.01 20.19
C LYS A 9 7.73 -16.37 20.53
N ASP A 10 6.76 -15.50 20.16
CA ASP A 10 5.36 -15.73 20.50
C ASP A 10 4.69 -16.65 19.49
N TYR A 11 5.02 -16.56 18.21
CA TYR A 11 4.56 -17.50 17.20
C TYR A 11 5.02 -18.95 17.48
N ALA A 12 6.25 -19.11 17.97
CA ALA A 12 6.79 -20.42 18.30
C ALA A 12 6.01 -21.16 19.41
N LYS A 13 5.29 -20.41 20.26
CA LYS A 13 4.44 -20.98 21.34
C LYS A 13 3.09 -21.45 20.85
N LEU A 14 2.65 -21.05 19.65
CA LEU A 14 1.34 -21.39 19.09
C LEU A 14 1.29 -22.88 18.69
N SER A 15 0.12 -23.51 18.86
CA SER A 15 -0.17 -24.82 18.28
C SER A 15 -0.10 -24.78 16.76
N TYR A 16 -0.08 -25.95 16.12
CA TYR A 16 -0.08 -25.99 14.65
C TYR A 16 -1.37 -25.36 14.06
N GLU A 17 -2.51 -25.65 14.66
CA GLU A 17 -3.79 -25.09 14.25
C GLU A 17 -3.80 -23.55 14.41
N ASP A 18 -3.30 -23.04 15.54
CA ASP A 18 -3.22 -21.61 15.81
C ASP A 18 -2.27 -20.90 14.84
N ARG A 19 -1.13 -21.52 14.49
CA ARG A 19 -0.22 -20.97 13.45
C ARG A 19 -0.93 -20.86 12.10
N CYS A 20 -1.65 -21.89 11.69
CA CYS A 20 -2.43 -21.84 10.45
C CYS A 20 -3.47 -20.71 10.48
N GLN A 21 -4.16 -20.54 11.62
CA GLN A 21 -5.15 -19.47 11.77
C GLN A 21 -4.52 -18.09 11.84
N PHE A 22 -3.37 -17.93 12.50
CA PHE A 22 -2.59 -16.68 12.51
C PHE A 22 -2.19 -16.27 11.11
N ILE A 23 -1.63 -17.18 10.31
CA ILE A 23 -1.23 -16.92 8.92
C ILE A 23 -2.46 -16.50 8.10
N LYS A 24 -3.59 -17.19 8.29
CA LYS A 24 -4.84 -16.83 7.62
C LYS A 24 -5.31 -15.43 8.02
N ASP A 25 -5.32 -15.09 9.32
CA ASP A 25 -5.70 -13.76 9.80
C ASP A 25 -4.80 -12.67 9.24
N SER A 26 -3.51 -12.94 9.16
CA SER A 26 -2.50 -12.04 8.58
C SER A 26 -2.74 -11.79 7.08
N GLN A 27 -3.06 -12.83 6.32
CA GLN A 27 -3.40 -12.72 4.90
C GLN A 27 -4.72 -11.97 4.68
N ASP A 28 -5.76 -12.31 5.43
CA ASP A 28 -7.07 -11.67 5.34
C ASP A 28 -6.98 -10.17 5.67
N TRP A 29 -6.16 -9.82 6.69
CA TRP A 29 -5.87 -8.43 7.03
C TRP A 29 -5.17 -7.73 5.86
N THR A 30 -4.10 -8.33 5.32
CA THR A 30 -3.32 -7.75 4.23
C THR A 30 -4.20 -7.46 3.02
N ILE A 31 -5.00 -8.42 2.56
CA ILE A 31 -5.86 -8.25 1.38
C ILE A 31 -6.95 -7.20 1.65
N SER A 32 -7.47 -7.13 2.88
CA SER A 32 -8.41 -6.07 3.26
C SER A 32 -7.76 -4.68 3.21
N GLN A 33 -6.49 -4.55 3.65
CA GLN A 33 -5.77 -3.26 3.55
C GLN A 33 -5.49 -2.86 2.10
N LEU A 34 -5.26 -3.81 1.20
CA LEU A 34 -5.15 -3.52 -0.24
C LEU A 34 -6.46 -2.92 -0.75
N MET A 35 -7.60 -3.57 -0.49
CA MET A 35 -8.92 -3.03 -0.89
C MET A 35 -9.18 -1.63 -0.30
N HIS A 36 -8.83 -1.37 0.96
CA HIS A 36 -9.00 -0.03 1.56
C HIS A 36 -8.06 1.00 0.92
N GLY A 37 -6.88 0.59 0.49
CA GLY A 37 -5.98 1.42 -0.31
C GLY A 37 -6.63 1.85 -1.64
N GLU A 38 -7.21 0.90 -2.38
CA GLU A 38 -7.94 1.16 -3.62
C GLU A 38 -9.15 2.10 -3.41
N GLN A 39 -9.87 1.94 -2.28
CA GLN A 39 -10.95 2.88 -1.93
C GLN A 39 -10.41 4.30 -1.73
N GLY A 40 -9.25 4.45 -1.10
CA GLY A 40 -8.57 5.73 -0.96
C GLY A 40 -8.15 6.30 -2.30
N ALA A 41 -7.55 5.48 -3.17
CA ALA A 41 -7.14 5.86 -4.52
C ALA A 41 -8.32 6.33 -5.37
N LEU A 42 -9.44 5.60 -5.33
CA LEU A 42 -10.70 5.99 -5.97
C LEU A 42 -11.13 7.41 -5.56
N LEU A 43 -11.12 7.71 -4.26
CA LEU A 43 -11.54 9.00 -3.75
C LEU A 43 -10.57 10.12 -4.15
N VAL A 44 -9.25 9.88 -4.07
CA VAL A 44 -8.23 10.87 -4.47
C VAL A 44 -8.30 11.14 -5.97
N ALA A 45 -8.39 10.11 -6.82
CA ALA A 45 -8.53 10.26 -8.26
C ALA A 45 -9.79 11.07 -8.63
N SER A 46 -10.93 10.82 -7.94
CA SER A 46 -12.16 11.59 -8.14
C SER A 46 -11.99 13.07 -7.79
N GLN A 47 -11.27 13.40 -6.70
CA GLN A 47 -10.96 14.78 -6.35
C GLN A 47 -10.03 15.44 -7.37
N LEU A 48 -9.03 14.71 -7.87
CA LEU A 48 -8.11 15.20 -8.90
C LEU A 48 -8.85 15.54 -10.20
N THR A 49 -9.95 14.88 -10.51
CA THR A 49 -10.79 15.22 -11.65
C THR A 49 -11.28 16.68 -11.60
N SER A 50 -11.49 17.23 -10.39
CA SER A 50 -11.91 18.63 -10.23
C SER A 50 -10.74 19.58 -9.96
N CYS A 51 -9.75 19.21 -9.14
CA CYS A 51 -8.70 20.13 -8.68
C CYS A 51 -7.41 20.11 -9.51
N ALA A 52 -7.15 19.12 -10.37
CA ALA A 52 -5.97 19.09 -11.20
C ALA A 52 -5.88 20.33 -12.12
N PRO A 53 -4.68 20.90 -12.34
CA PRO A 53 -4.55 22.24 -12.95
C PRO A 53 -4.76 22.27 -14.47
N THR A 54 -4.63 21.14 -15.16
CA THR A 54 -4.77 21.08 -16.62
C THR A 54 -5.94 20.17 -17.04
N PHE A 55 -6.51 20.46 -18.20
CA PHE A 55 -7.58 19.65 -18.76
C PHE A 55 -7.14 18.19 -18.99
N ASN A 56 -5.93 17.97 -19.50
CA ASN A 56 -5.40 16.63 -19.72
C ASN A 56 -5.23 15.85 -18.40
N ALA A 57 -4.76 16.51 -17.34
CA ALA A 57 -4.67 15.88 -16.02
C ALA A 57 -6.03 15.52 -15.45
N LYS A 58 -7.05 16.35 -15.67
CA LYS A 58 -8.44 16.04 -15.28
C LYS A 58 -9.02 14.85 -16.04
N LEU A 59 -8.78 14.77 -17.36
CA LEU A 59 -9.20 13.62 -18.16
C LEU A 59 -8.52 12.33 -17.72
N TYR A 60 -7.24 12.40 -17.42
CA TYR A 60 -6.52 11.24 -16.90
C TYR A 60 -7.06 10.81 -15.54
N ALA A 61 -7.24 11.75 -14.61
CA ALA A 61 -7.81 11.46 -13.29
C ALA A 61 -9.20 10.83 -13.37
N ALA A 62 -10.05 11.25 -14.33
CA ALA A 62 -11.33 10.62 -14.57
C ALA A 62 -11.20 9.16 -15.06
N SER A 63 -10.22 8.88 -15.92
CA SER A 63 -9.91 7.52 -16.37
C SER A 63 -9.40 6.66 -15.20
N GLN A 64 -8.50 7.20 -14.38
CA GLN A 64 -8.00 6.54 -13.19
C GLN A 64 -9.14 6.26 -12.19
N THR A 65 -10.05 7.20 -11.95
CA THR A 65 -11.23 6.99 -11.10
C THR A 65 -12.04 5.76 -11.53
N PHE A 66 -12.17 5.53 -12.83
CA PHE A 66 -12.85 4.34 -13.35
C PHE A 66 -12.03 3.06 -13.09
N ASP A 67 -10.72 3.10 -13.26
CA ASP A 67 -9.84 1.96 -12.96
C ASP A 67 -9.93 1.59 -11.48
N GLU A 68 -9.81 2.57 -10.57
CA GLU A 68 -9.89 2.35 -9.12
C GLU A 68 -11.25 1.77 -8.67
N ALA A 69 -12.35 2.22 -9.29
CA ALA A 69 -13.67 1.65 -9.01
C ALA A 69 -13.73 0.15 -9.35
N ARG A 70 -13.09 -0.28 -10.45
CA ARG A 70 -12.99 -1.70 -10.83
C ARG A 70 -12.08 -2.48 -9.88
N HIS A 71 -10.98 -1.87 -9.43
CA HIS A 71 -10.07 -2.47 -8.46
C HIS A 71 -10.80 -2.73 -7.13
N VAL A 72 -11.49 -1.73 -6.59
CA VAL A 72 -12.29 -1.86 -5.37
C VAL A 72 -13.32 -2.98 -5.50
N GLU A 73 -14.08 -3.02 -6.60
CA GLU A 73 -15.08 -4.07 -6.85
C GLU A 73 -14.43 -5.46 -6.89
N ALA A 74 -13.30 -5.60 -7.60
CA ALA A 74 -12.61 -6.86 -7.77
C ALA A 74 -12.05 -7.40 -6.44
N PHE A 75 -11.39 -6.54 -5.63
CA PHE A 75 -10.91 -6.92 -4.30
C PHE A 75 -12.05 -7.24 -3.35
N ASN A 76 -13.10 -6.42 -3.33
CA ASN A 76 -14.28 -6.65 -2.51
C ASN A 76 -14.95 -7.99 -2.83
N LYS A 77 -15.13 -8.30 -4.11
CA LYS A 77 -15.70 -9.57 -4.56
C LYS A 77 -14.81 -10.76 -4.18
N TYR A 78 -13.49 -10.62 -4.33
CA TYR A 78 -12.54 -11.65 -3.90
C TYR A 78 -12.62 -11.88 -2.39
N LEU A 79 -12.61 -10.82 -1.57
CA LEU A 79 -12.74 -10.91 -0.12
C LEU A 79 -14.06 -11.59 0.29
N GLN A 80 -15.18 -11.20 -0.31
CA GLN A 80 -16.49 -11.77 0.03
C GLN A 80 -16.63 -13.26 -0.38
N THR A 81 -16.11 -13.64 -1.55
CA THR A 81 -16.35 -14.96 -2.12
C THR A 81 -15.29 -16.00 -1.76
N ARG A 82 -14.04 -15.58 -1.52
CA ARG A 82 -12.90 -16.49 -1.27
C ARG A 82 -12.42 -16.46 0.18
N ILE A 83 -12.48 -15.29 0.81
CA ILE A 83 -12.00 -15.09 2.18
C ILE A 83 -13.18 -15.21 3.17
N GLY A 84 -14.35 -14.66 2.82
CA GLY A 84 -15.56 -14.66 3.64
C GLY A 84 -15.62 -13.53 4.67
N ARG A 85 -14.62 -12.63 4.71
CA ARG A 85 -14.60 -11.48 5.63
C ARG A 85 -13.78 -10.33 5.06
N ILE A 86 -14.10 -9.12 5.55
CA ILE A 86 -13.33 -7.89 5.31
C ILE A 86 -12.92 -7.37 6.68
N MET A 87 -11.63 -7.16 6.88
CA MET A 87 -11.12 -6.57 8.12
C MET A 87 -11.12 -5.04 8.04
N PRO A 88 -11.27 -4.34 9.19
CA PRO A 88 -11.25 -2.88 9.21
C PRO A 88 -9.95 -2.29 8.64
N ILE A 89 -10.03 -1.05 8.17
CA ILE A 89 -8.86 -0.29 7.77
C ILE A 89 -7.90 -0.08 8.94
N GLY A 90 -6.62 -0.35 8.75
CA GLY A 90 -5.57 -0.13 9.75
C GLY A 90 -5.36 1.37 10.02
N LYS A 91 -5.03 1.71 11.26
CA LYS A 91 -4.91 3.11 11.73
C LYS A 91 -3.93 3.94 10.89
N ASN A 92 -2.78 3.38 10.53
CA ASN A 92 -1.75 4.08 9.76
C ASN A 92 -2.19 4.37 8.32
N LEU A 93 -2.82 3.38 7.64
CA LEU A 93 -3.37 3.60 6.30
C LEU A 93 -4.46 4.67 6.33
N LYS A 94 -5.37 4.58 7.31
CA LYS A 94 -6.44 5.58 7.47
C LYS A 94 -5.88 6.98 7.67
N ALA A 95 -4.90 7.15 8.56
CA ALA A 95 -4.30 8.46 8.84
C ALA A 95 -3.65 9.08 7.59
N LEU A 96 -2.95 8.28 6.78
CA LEU A 96 -2.35 8.76 5.54
C LEU A 96 -3.41 9.15 4.50
N LEU A 97 -4.42 8.29 4.31
CA LEU A 97 -5.52 8.59 3.39
C LEU A 97 -6.29 9.83 3.81
N ASP A 98 -6.63 9.98 5.09
CA ASP A 98 -7.30 11.17 5.60
C ASP A 98 -6.48 12.44 5.32
N LYS A 99 -5.15 12.39 5.51
CA LYS A 99 -4.26 13.52 5.24
C LYS A 99 -4.28 13.91 3.75
N ILE A 100 -4.16 12.94 2.85
CA ILE A 100 -4.19 13.17 1.40
C ILE A 100 -5.57 13.69 0.95
N LEU A 101 -6.64 13.10 1.45
CA LEU A 101 -8.01 13.45 1.06
C LEU A 101 -8.42 14.85 1.53
N THR A 102 -7.95 15.28 2.70
CA THR A 102 -8.31 16.59 3.28
C THR A 102 -7.42 17.74 2.80
N ASP A 103 -6.22 17.47 2.27
CA ASP A 103 -5.37 18.52 1.70
C ASP A 103 -6.01 19.06 0.40
N PRO A 104 -6.23 20.38 0.24
CA PRO A 104 -6.86 20.93 -0.96
C PRO A 104 -5.94 20.97 -2.19
N ARG A 105 -4.63 20.80 -1.99
CA ARG A 105 -3.61 20.96 -3.03
C ARG A 105 -3.52 19.72 -3.90
N TRP A 106 -3.63 19.91 -5.19
CA TRP A 106 -3.59 18.83 -6.17
C TRP A 106 -2.25 18.07 -6.20
N ASP A 107 -1.13 18.78 -6.03
CA ASP A 107 0.22 18.21 -6.08
C ASP A 107 0.51 17.32 -4.87
N PHE A 108 0.02 17.68 -3.68
CA PHE A 108 0.08 16.81 -2.49
C PHE A 108 -0.71 15.52 -2.68
N LYS A 109 -1.86 15.59 -3.40
CA LYS A 109 -2.62 14.40 -3.76
C LYS A 109 -1.85 13.51 -4.74
N PHE A 110 -1.20 14.11 -5.75
CA PHE A 110 -0.34 13.37 -6.67
C PHE A 110 0.85 12.72 -5.97
N ILE A 111 1.56 13.46 -5.14
CA ILE A 111 2.71 12.94 -4.39
C ILE A 111 2.26 11.79 -3.47
N GLY A 112 1.24 12.04 -2.66
CA GLY A 112 0.76 11.07 -1.68
C GLY A 112 0.18 9.81 -2.30
N MET A 113 -0.62 9.95 -3.35
CA MET A 113 -1.30 8.82 -3.97
C MET A 113 -0.44 8.18 -5.07
N GLN A 114 -0.20 8.84 -6.19
CA GLN A 114 0.45 8.22 -7.35
C GLN A 114 1.91 7.85 -7.09
N ILE A 115 2.65 8.65 -6.31
CA ILE A 115 4.07 8.36 -6.07
C ILE A 115 4.24 7.43 -4.88
N ILE A 116 3.69 7.78 -3.70
CA ILE A 116 3.98 7.07 -2.46
C ILE A 116 3.09 5.83 -2.32
N ILE A 117 1.77 5.97 -2.38
CA ILE A 117 0.86 4.84 -2.13
C ILE A 117 0.89 3.84 -3.27
N GLU A 118 0.64 4.27 -4.51
CA GLU A 118 0.58 3.39 -5.67
C GLU A 118 1.97 2.88 -6.09
N GLY A 119 3.01 3.71 -5.95
CA GLY A 119 4.39 3.28 -6.21
C GLY A 119 4.80 2.11 -5.30
N LEU A 120 4.46 2.17 -4.01
CA LEU A 120 4.72 1.08 -3.08
C LEU A 120 3.75 -0.09 -3.28
N ALA A 121 2.48 0.18 -3.64
CA ALA A 121 1.50 -0.85 -3.95
C ALA A 121 1.97 -1.74 -5.11
N LEU A 122 2.58 -1.19 -6.16
CA LEU A 122 3.17 -1.95 -7.26
C LEU A 122 4.18 -3.00 -6.79
N ALA A 123 5.08 -2.64 -5.88
CA ALA A 123 6.07 -3.58 -5.33
C ALA A 123 5.39 -4.72 -4.56
N ILE A 124 4.40 -4.38 -3.74
CA ILE A 124 3.65 -5.34 -2.92
C ILE A 124 2.81 -6.27 -3.79
N PHE A 125 2.06 -5.71 -4.75
CA PHE A 125 1.24 -6.51 -5.66
C PHE A 125 2.09 -7.49 -6.47
N ASN A 126 3.28 -7.08 -6.94
CA ASN A 126 4.21 -7.97 -7.62
C ASN A 126 4.68 -9.10 -6.69
N THR A 127 5.09 -8.76 -5.47
CA THR A 127 5.52 -9.75 -4.47
C THR A 127 4.42 -10.76 -4.16
N ILE A 128 3.20 -10.29 -3.89
CA ILE A 128 2.06 -11.17 -3.59
C ILE A 128 1.68 -12.01 -4.81
N ARG A 129 1.66 -11.41 -6.01
CA ARG A 129 1.37 -12.14 -7.26
C ARG A 129 2.35 -13.29 -7.47
N ASP A 130 3.63 -13.08 -7.19
CA ASP A 130 4.67 -14.08 -7.44
C ASP A 130 4.69 -15.18 -6.37
N THR A 131 4.20 -14.90 -5.18
CA THR A 131 4.17 -15.85 -4.04
C THR A 131 2.83 -16.55 -3.84
N THR A 132 1.70 -15.95 -4.25
CA THR A 132 0.38 -16.54 -4.06
C THR A 132 0.17 -17.81 -4.87
N GLN A 133 -0.47 -18.81 -4.24
CA GLN A 133 -0.85 -20.07 -4.88
C GLN A 133 -2.29 -20.01 -5.46
N ASP A 134 -3.08 -18.99 -5.13
CA ASP A 134 -4.43 -18.83 -5.70
C ASP A 134 -4.35 -18.24 -7.11
N PRO A 135 -4.71 -19.02 -8.16
CA PRO A 135 -4.62 -18.56 -9.53
C PRO A 135 -5.58 -17.40 -9.84
N VAL A 136 -6.71 -17.30 -9.10
CA VAL A 136 -7.67 -16.20 -9.27
C VAL A 136 -7.07 -14.91 -8.74
N PHE A 137 -6.48 -14.93 -7.53
CA PHE A 137 -5.83 -13.77 -6.95
C PHE A 137 -4.60 -13.34 -7.75
N LYS A 138 -3.80 -14.31 -8.19
CA LYS A 138 -2.65 -14.05 -9.08
C LYS A 138 -3.06 -13.30 -10.36
N ARG A 139 -4.15 -13.73 -10.99
CA ARG A 139 -4.68 -13.08 -12.19
C ARG A 139 -5.25 -11.69 -11.91
N LEU A 140 -5.99 -11.54 -10.80
CA LEU A 140 -6.51 -10.24 -10.35
C LEU A 140 -5.37 -9.25 -10.20
N LEU A 141 -4.35 -9.59 -9.42
CA LEU A 141 -3.19 -8.73 -9.20
C LEU A 141 -2.46 -8.40 -10.51
N GLY A 142 -2.32 -9.35 -11.43
CA GLY A 142 -1.72 -9.10 -12.73
C GLY A 142 -2.47 -8.07 -13.59
N LEU A 143 -3.79 -7.94 -13.41
CA LEU A 143 -4.59 -6.91 -14.08
C LEU A 143 -4.43 -5.55 -13.40
N VAL A 144 -4.52 -5.51 -12.07
CA VAL A 144 -4.35 -4.30 -11.27
C VAL A 144 -2.96 -3.69 -11.48
N ILE A 145 -1.89 -4.49 -11.36
CA ILE A 145 -0.50 -4.03 -11.58
C ILE A 145 -0.32 -3.29 -12.91
N ARG A 146 -0.99 -3.74 -13.96
CA ARG A 146 -0.92 -3.11 -15.27
C ARG A 146 -1.52 -1.72 -15.29
N ASP A 147 -2.59 -1.52 -14.54
CA ASP A 147 -3.28 -0.25 -14.42
C ASP A 147 -2.48 0.69 -13.51
N GLU A 148 -2.03 0.21 -12.35
CA GLU A 148 -1.19 0.96 -11.40
C GLU A 148 0.12 1.47 -12.03
N ALA A 149 0.77 0.66 -12.86
CA ALA A 149 1.97 1.10 -13.57
C ALA A 149 1.74 2.33 -14.46
N ARG A 150 0.53 2.47 -15.03
CA ARG A 150 0.14 3.67 -15.78
C ARG A 150 -0.10 4.86 -14.86
N HIS A 151 -0.76 4.64 -13.72
CA HIS A 151 -1.04 5.69 -12.75
C HIS A 151 0.25 6.30 -12.20
N VAL A 152 1.18 5.47 -11.75
CA VAL A 152 2.51 5.90 -11.27
C VAL A 152 3.29 6.63 -12.37
N THR A 153 3.33 6.07 -13.60
CA THR A 153 4.03 6.69 -14.73
C THR A 153 3.46 8.08 -15.03
N PHE A 154 2.15 8.23 -15.00
CA PHE A 154 1.50 9.52 -15.21
C PHE A 154 1.88 10.50 -14.09
N GLY A 155 1.82 10.07 -12.82
CA GLY A 155 2.20 10.89 -11.68
C GLY A 155 3.63 11.40 -11.77
N VAL A 156 4.58 10.50 -12.04
CA VAL A 156 6.00 10.86 -12.22
C VAL A 156 6.20 11.86 -13.35
N ASN A 157 5.67 11.59 -14.54
CA ASN A 157 5.84 12.46 -15.70
C ASN A 157 5.22 13.84 -15.47
N TYR A 158 4.06 13.89 -14.83
CA TYR A 158 3.34 15.13 -14.58
C TYR A 158 4.06 15.99 -13.53
N LEU A 159 4.51 15.39 -12.43
CA LEU A 159 5.22 16.09 -11.36
C LEU A 159 6.63 16.53 -11.78
N THR A 160 7.32 15.79 -12.64
CA THR A 160 8.70 16.13 -13.08
C THR A 160 8.80 17.54 -13.65
N SER A 161 7.84 17.95 -14.47
CA SER A 161 7.81 19.32 -15.00
C SER A 161 7.31 20.35 -13.98
N PHE A 162 6.42 19.96 -13.10
CA PHE A 162 5.87 20.85 -12.07
C PHE A 162 6.91 21.21 -11.00
N VAL A 163 7.70 20.24 -10.53
CA VAL A 163 8.72 20.48 -9.49
C VAL A 163 9.74 21.55 -9.90
N THR A 164 10.02 21.69 -11.19
CA THR A 164 10.95 22.73 -11.68
C THR A 164 10.38 24.16 -11.57
N THR A 165 9.10 24.32 -11.30
CA THR A 165 8.44 25.63 -11.16
C THR A 165 8.32 26.09 -9.70
N LEU A 166 8.64 25.22 -8.74
CA LEU A 166 8.54 25.48 -7.32
C LEU A 166 9.68 26.37 -6.80
N THR A 167 9.38 27.23 -5.83
CA THR A 167 10.40 27.88 -5.01
C THR A 167 11.10 26.85 -4.11
N GLU A 168 12.21 27.26 -3.48
CA GLU A 168 12.93 26.40 -2.53
C GLU A 168 12.07 26.04 -1.32
N GLU A 169 11.34 27.00 -0.77
CA GLU A 169 10.45 26.79 0.36
C GLU A 169 9.32 25.81 0.02
N GLU A 170 8.72 25.98 -1.16
CA GLU A 170 7.67 25.06 -1.63
C GLU A 170 8.20 23.66 -1.85
N ARG A 171 9.45 23.52 -2.31
CA ARG A 171 10.11 22.22 -2.50
C ARG A 171 10.36 21.52 -1.16
N ILE A 172 10.91 22.25 -0.19
CA ILE A 172 11.13 21.73 1.18
C ILE A 172 9.81 21.22 1.80
N GLU A 173 8.72 21.97 1.65
CA GLU A 173 7.41 21.54 2.16
C GLU A 173 6.96 20.19 1.56
N ARG A 174 7.21 19.93 0.27
CA ARG A 174 6.88 18.66 -0.39
C ARG A 174 7.82 17.53 0.04
N GLU A 175 9.08 17.83 0.24
CA GLU A 175 10.06 16.88 0.79
C GLU A 175 9.70 16.43 2.20
N ASP A 176 9.33 17.37 3.08
CA ASP A 176 8.86 17.07 4.42
C ASP A 176 7.60 16.20 4.41
N PHE A 177 6.65 16.50 3.52
CA PHE A 177 5.46 15.67 3.33
C PHE A 177 5.83 14.26 2.85
N CYS A 178 6.77 14.12 1.91
CA CYS A 178 7.24 12.82 1.44
C CYS A 178 7.85 12.00 2.58
N LEU A 179 8.71 12.60 3.41
CA LEU A 179 9.35 11.93 4.54
C LEU A 179 8.32 11.45 5.58
N GLU A 180 7.34 12.31 5.91
CA GLU A 180 6.26 11.95 6.81
C GLU A 180 5.42 10.81 6.22
N ALA A 181 4.98 10.93 4.97
CA ALA A 181 4.18 9.92 4.29
C ALA A 181 4.92 8.58 4.17
N CYS A 182 6.21 8.56 3.85
CA CYS A 182 7.03 7.35 3.83
C CYS A 182 7.13 6.70 5.22
N THR A 183 7.23 7.50 6.28
CA THR A 183 7.26 6.99 7.67
C THR A 183 5.93 6.32 8.03
N VAL A 184 4.80 6.93 7.70
CA VAL A 184 3.47 6.36 7.92
C VAL A 184 3.28 5.10 7.06
N MET A 185 3.73 5.13 5.80
CA MET A 185 3.66 3.98 4.89
C MET A 185 4.46 2.78 5.40
N ARG A 186 5.66 2.98 5.94
CA ARG A 186 6.41 1.90 6.59
C ARG A 186 5.60 1.25 7.71
N ASN A 187 4.92 2.06 8.52
CA ASN A 187 4.14 1.57 9.65
C ASN A 187 2.81 0.91 9.25
N ARG A 188 2.27 1.20 8.06
CA ARG A 188 1.01 0.58 7.59
C ARG A 188 1.11 -0.93 7.36
N PHE A 189 2.32 -1.46 7.13
CA PHE A 189 2.52 -2.90 6.95
C PHE A 189 2.65 -3.68 8.25
N LYS A 190 2.74 -2.97 9.37
CA LYS A 190 2.72 -3.56 10.70
C LYS A 190 1.28 -3.95 11.04
N GLN A 191 1.07 -5.22 11.23
CA GLN A 191 -0.24 -5.82 11.46
C GLN A 191 -0.60 -5.78 12.94
N TYR A 192 -0.51 -4.61 13.59
CA TYR A 192 -0.73 -4.47 15.03
C TYR A 192 -2.04 -5.09 15.49
N GLU A 193 -3.12 -4.93 14.72
CA GLU A 193 -4.43 -5.46 15.04
C GLU A 193 -4.46 -7.00 15.04
N VAL A 194 -3.64 -7.64 14.20
CA VAL A 194 -3.47 -9.09 14.16
C VAL A 194 -2.59 -9.55 15.31
N TRP A 195 -1.46 -8.88 15.53
CA TRP A 195 -0.53 -9.23 16.61
C TRP A 195 -1.18 -9.10 17.99
N GLU A 196 -1.93 -8.02 18.21
CA GLU A 196 -2.68 -7.76 19.44
C GLU A 196 -3.76 -8.84 19.68
N LYS A 197 -4.52 -9.21 18.64
CA LYS A 197 -5.50 -10.29 18.69
C LYS A 197 -4.88 -11.62 19.15
N TRP A 198 -3.64 -11.90 18.72
CA TRP A 198 -2.92 -13.12 19.05
C TRP A 198 -2.07 -13.04 20.33
N GLY A 199 -2.14 -11.91 21.04
CA GLY A 199 -1.42 -11.70 22.30
C GLY A 199 0.09 -11.60 22.14
N PHE A 200 0.57 -11.17 20.97
CA PHE A 200 2.00 -10.96 20.74
C PHE A 200 2.49 -9.72 21.48
N ASP A 201 3.72 -9.77 21.96
CA ASP A 201 4.44 -8.64 22.49
C ASP A 201 4.69 -7.63 21.33
N LEU A 202 3.96 -6.52 21.34
CA LEU A 202 3.96 -5.59 20.20
C LEU A 202 5.30 -4.90 20.00
N GLU A 203 6.01 -4.55 21.08
CA GLU A 203 7.32 -3.90 21.01
C GLU A 203 8.35 -4.84 20.40
N TYR A 204 8.45 -6.05 20.94
CA TYR A 204 9.31 -7.08 20.39
C TYR A 204 8.97 -7.43 18.93
N THR A 205 7.69 -7.58 18.61
CA THR A 205 7.25 -7.93 17.25
C THR A 205 7.58 -6.82 16.26
N ASP A 206 7.48 -5.57 16.69
CA ASP A 206 7.86 -4.41 15.90
C ASP A 206 9.37 -4.38 15.59
N GLU A 207 10.20 -4.61 16.59
CA GLU A 207 11.66 -4.71 16.43
C GLU A 207 12.03 -5.88 15.53
N TRP A 208 11.47 -7.05 15.80
CA TRP A 208 11.70 -8.27 15.03
C TRP A 208 11.32 -8.08 13.55
N SER A 209 10.19 -7.43 13.26
CA SER A 209 9.75 -7.15 11.88
C SER A 209 10.69 -6.21 11.13
N ARG A 210 11.33 -5.26 11.83
CA ARG A 210 12.35 -4.36 11.25
C ARG A 210 13.61 -5.11 10.86
N ASP A 211 14.07 -6.00 11.72
CA ASP A 211 15.25 -6.81 11.45
C ASP A 211 15.03 -7.75 10.27
N CYS A 212 13.87 -8.42 10.20
CA CYS A 212 13.53 -9.26 9.06
C CYS A 212 13.53 -8.49 7.73
N LEU A 213 13.00 -7.25 7.70
CA LEU A 213 13.00 -6.40 6.50
C LEU A 213 14.41 -5.97 6.08
N LEU A 214 15.29 -5.69 7.05
CA LEU A 214 16.69 -5.32 6.77
C LEU A 214 17.50 -6.49 6.20
N TYR A 215 17.26 -7.72 6.69
CA TYR A 215 17.97 -8.92 6.21
C TYR A 215 17.46 -9.44 4.86
N THR A 216 16.25 -9.09 4.45
CA THR A 216 15.67 -9.52 3.15
C THR A 216 15.86 -8.49 2.05
N SER A 217 16.29 -7.28 2.36
CA SER A 217 16.64 -6.26 1.38
C SER A 217 18.09 -6.48 0.92
N PRO A 218 18.38 -6.61 -0.39
CA PRO A 218 19.76 -6.65 -0.86
C PRO A 218 20.48 -5.40 -0.40
N SER A 219 21.61 -5.59 0.29
CA SER A 219 22.49 -4.49 0.66
C SER A 219 22.96 -3.77 -0.62
N PRO A 220 23.09 -2.43 -0.63
CA PRO A 220 23.75 -1.74 -1.72
C PRO A 220 25.16 -2.26 -2.05
N ARG A 221 25.77 -3.03 -1.14
CA ARG A 221 27.06 -3.70 -1.31
C ARG A 221 26.97 -5.05 -2.05
N ASP A 222 25.78 -5.64 -2.18
CA ASP A 222 25.58 -6.93 -2.87
C ASP A 222 25.35 -6.76 -4.38
N THR A 223 25.33 -5.53 -4.89
CA THR A 223 25.18 -5.19 -6.32
C THR A 223 26.50 -4.84 -7.01
N GLU A 224 27.63 -4.95 -6.34
CA GLU A 224 28.96 -4.83 -6.95
C GLU A 224 29.54 -6.23 -7.24
N VAL A 225 29.08 -6.86 -8.32
CA VAL A 225 29.78 -7.96 -9.01
C VAL A 225 29.67 -7.74 -10.53
#